data_97bad97edbbc50d6524b1d73042766b6
#
_entry.id   97bad97edbbc50d6524b1d73042766b6
#
_cell.length_a   1.000
_cell.length_b   1.000
_cell.length_c   1.000
_cell.angle_alpha   90.00
_cell.angle_beta   90.00
_cell.angle_gamma   90.00
#
_symmetry.space_group_name_H-M   'P 1'
#
loop_
_entity.id
_entity.type
_entity.pdbx_description
1 polymer ?
#
loop_
_entity_poly.entity_id
_entity_poly.type
_entity_poly.pdbx_seq_one_letter_code
_entity_poly.pdbx_strand_id
1 'polypeptide(L)'
;MMDYITSYLKSDLTPGSAGNMFWAFVYIVLIFLGLSVAVIAMNWLERKILAHMQVRLGPMRVGPHGLLQPIADALKLLIKEDIMPAEADPWVFWMAPLIVVITAFTVFIVVPFGPTHAVTDMNIGVLFMLGVSSLSVLGVVMAGWASNSHYPLMGALRSSAQMVSYEIAMGLAVISAVLMTSLNKDGVGTLSMIGIVQAQQSQHIWFAFKFFPLGLIAFFIFAVAMVAETNRAPFDLPEAESELTAGFHTEYSGFRWSLFFLAEYSAMIAVSSIAVTLWLGGWMRPFPNALDGETWDLVFSLVPGLTFLFLAAITFYSTARMPKHPYFKIQTIGLGGFGAVLALIAVILFIPPVRDRVQDIFWFSAKVAFSMYMYIWYRGTFPRYRFDQLMKVGWKVLLPLGIGVLVLTAVAGIVF
;
A
#
# COMPACT_ATOMS: atom_id res chain seq x y z
N MET A 1 -17.77 12.55 21.19
CA MET A 1 -17.44 13.41 20.04
C MET A 1 -17.23 12.59 18.77
N MET A 2 -16.42 11.54 18.80
CA MET A 2 -16.20 10.66 17.64
C MET A 2 -17.46 9.87 17.26
N ASP A 3 -18.24 9.38 18.25
CA ASP A 3 -19.53 8.69 17.99
C ASP A 3 -20.58 9.64 17.42
N TYR A 4 -20.54 10.91 17.79
CA TYR A 4 -21.39 11.95 17.20
C TYR A 4 -21.01 12.21 15.74
N ILE A 5 -19.70 12.24 15.44
CA ILE A 5 -19.19 12.39 14.06
C ILE A 5 -19.53 11.15 13.22
N THR A 6 -19.37 9.95 13.77
CA THR A 6 -19.68 8.70 13.06
C THR A 6 -21.18 8.45 12.92
N SER A 7 -22.01 8.85 13.89
CA SER A 7 -23.48 8.81 13.76
C SER A 7 -23.99 9.84 12.76
N TYR A 8 -23.39 11.02 12.75
CA TYR A 8 -23.72 12.08 11.78
C TYR A 8 -23.33 11.68 10.34
N LEU A 9 -22.21 10.98 10.18
CA LEU A 9 -21.78 10.44 8.88
C LEU A 9 -22.61 9.24 8.41
N LYS A 10 -23.22 8.48 9.32
CA LYS A 10 -24.10 7.33 8.99
C LYS A 10 -25.57 7.69 8.82
N SER A 11 -26.08 8.69 9.54
CA SER A 11 -27.52 8.95 9.59
C SER A 11 -28.07 9.87 8.50
N ASP A 12 -27.22 10.72 7.90
CA ASP A 12 -27.69 11.78 7.00
C ASP A 12 -26.93 11.86 5.67
N LEU A 13 -26.46 10.74 5.15
CA LEU A 13 -25.97 10.66 3.75
C LEU A 13 -27.15 10.70 2.76
N THR A 14 -28.06 11.63 2.96
CA THR A 14 -28.88 12.08 1.83
C THR A 14 -27.96 12.81 0.87
N PRO A 15 -27.79 12.33 -0.39
CA PRO A 15 -26.94 13.00 -1.36
C PRO A 15 -27.39 14.45 -1.50
N GLY A 16 -26.54 15.41 -1.13
CA GLY A 16 -26.77 16.82 -1.38
C GLY A 16 -26.80 17.78 -0.19
N SER A 17 -26.66 17.34 1.07
CA SER A 17 -26.51 18.30 2.18
C SER A 17 -25.10 18.89 2.22
N ALA A 18 -24.99 20.22 2.33
CA ALA A 18 -23.72 20.95 2.35
C ALA A 18 -22.77 20.48 3.50
N GLY A 19 -23.36 20.02 4.63
CA GLY A 19 -22.60 19.46 5.75
C GLY A 19 -21.90 18.15 5.39
N ASN A 20 -22.54 17.29 4.62
CA ASN A 20 -21.97 16.00 4.20
C ASN A 20 -20.84 16.18 3.19
N MET A 21 -20.94 17.17 2.29
CA MET A 21 -19.87 17.51 1.35
C MET A 21 -18.63 18.02 2.08
N PHE A 22 -18.80 18.82 3.13
CA PHE A 22 -17.68 19.32 3.94
C PHE A 22 -16.93 18.17 4.62
N TRP A 23 -17.64 17.24 5.27
CA TRP A 23 -17.01 16.09 5.93
C TRP A 23 -16.36 15.13 4.94
N ALA A 24 -16.99 14.89 3.78
CA ALA A 24 -16.37 14.10 2.71
C ALA A 24 -15.05 14.74 2.24
N PHE A 25 -15.03 16.05 2.06
CA PHE A 25 -13.81 16.78 1.71
C PHE A 25 -12.73 16.65 2.80
N VAL A 26 -13.11 16.78 4.08
CA VAL A 26 -12.18 16.60 5.21
C VAL A 26 -11.58 15.19 5.21
N TYR A 27 -12.39 14.14 4.97
CA TYR A 27 -11.89 12.77 4.86
C TYR A 27 -10.91 12.58 3.69
N ILE A 28 -11.23 13.12 2.52
CA ILE A 28 -10.33 13.07 1.34
C ILE A 28 -8.99 13.72 1.69
N VAL A 29 -9.02 14.90 2.31
CA VAL A 29 -7.79 15.61 2.73
C VAL A 29 -7.01 14.80 3.76
N LEU A 30 -7.66 14.20 4.75
CA LEU A 30 -7.00 13.37 5.76
C LEU A 30 -6.36 12.12 5.15
N ILE A 31 -7.03 11.45 4.21
CA ILE A 31 -6.47 10.30 3.50
C ILE A 31 -5.27 10.74 2.67
N PHE A 32 -5.40 11.82 1.90
CA PHE A 32 -4.31 12.35 1.08
C PHE A 32 -3.07 12.70 1.94
N LEU A 33 -3.26 13.40 3.04
CA LEU A 33 -2.18 13.75 3.97
C LEU A 33 -1.58 12.49 4.62
N GLY A 34 -2.42 11.56 5.08
CA GLY A 34 -1.97 10.30 5.67
C GLY A 34 -1.13 9.47 4.70
N LEU A 35 -1.58 9.32 3.46
CA LEU A 35 -0.85 8.61 2.42
C LEU A 35 0.46 9.34 2.05
N SER A 36 0.44 10.67 1.93
CA SER A 36 1.65 11.44 1.66
C SER A 36 2.70 11.24 2.76
N VAL A 37 2.29 11.24 4.02
CA VAL A 37 3.17 10.94 5.16
C VAL A 37 3.68 9.49 5.10
N ALA A 38 2.82 8.53 4.74
CA ALA A 38 3.22 7.14 4.58
C ALA A 38 4.25 6.97 3.45
N VAL A 39 4.08 7.65 2.32
CA VAL A 39 5.06 7.65 1.21
C VAL A 39 6.39 8.26 1.64
N ILE A 40 6.38 9.37 2.38
CA ILE A 40 7.59 9.99 2.94
C ILE A 40 8.31 9.01 3.88
N ALA A 41 7.57 8.37 4.78
CA ALA A 41 8.11 7.39 5.71
C ALA A 41 8.69 6.17 4.98
N MET A 42 7.99 5.66 3.94
CA MET A 42 8.46 4.54 3.14
C MET A 42 9.76 4.83 2.38
N ASN A 43 9.87 6.00 1.78
CA ASN A 43 11.10 6.42 1.09
C ASN A 43 12.30 6.46 2.07
N TRP A 44 12.09 6.98 3.27
CA TRP A 44 13.11 6.97 4.30
C TRP A 44 13.47 5.55 4.76
N LEU A 45 12.48 4.70 5.04
CA LEU A 45 12.65 3.30 5.45
C LEU A 45 13.40 2.50 4.38
N GLU A 46 13.00 2.63 3.12
CA GLU A 46 13.63 1.94 2.01
C GLU A 46 15.12 2.26 1.92
N ARG A 47 15.49 3.54 1.95
CA ARG A 47 16.91 3.96 1.94
C ARG A 47 17.68 3.47 3.16
N LYS A 48 17.06 3.39 4.33
CA LYS A 48 17.69 2.87 5.56
C LYS A 48 17.89 1.37 5.52
N ILE A 49 16.84 0.61 5.18
CA ILE A 49 16.87 -0.84 5.16
C ILE A 49 17.87 -1.34 4.10
N LEU A 50 17.80 -0.80 2.87
CA LEU A 50 18.72 -1.14 1.80
C LEU A 50 20.17 -0.80 2.17
N ALA A 51 20.41 0.34 2.84
CA ALA A 51 21.74 0.69 3.29
C ALA A 51 22.29 -0.33 4.30
N HIS A 52 21.46 -0.76 5.26
CA HIS A 52 21.86 -1.79 6.24
C HIS A 52 22.11 -3.15 5.58
N MET A 53 21.30 -3.54 4.59
CA MET A 53 21.54 -4.75 3.80
C MET A 53 22.89 -4.70 3.03
N GLN A 54 23.27 -3.50 2.58
CA GLN A 54 24.53 -3.25 1.87
C GLN A 54 25.70 -2.93 2.82
N VAL A 55 25.53 -3.10 4.13
CA VAL A 55 26.55 -2.82 5.17
C VAL A 55 27.07 -1.36 5.08
N ARG A 56 26.19 -0.39 4.79
CA ARG A 56 26.49 1.04 4.74
C ARG A 56 25.49 1.87 5.52
N LEU A 57 25.86 3.11 5.87
CA LEU A 57 24.97 4.05 6.51
C LEU A 57 24.03 4.67 5.48
N GLY A 58 22.71 4.66 5.79
CA GLY A 58 21.70 5.40 5.04
C GLY A 58 21.74 6.91 5.34
N PRO A 59 20.71 7.68 4.94
CA PRO A 59 20.60 9.11 5.23
C PRO A 59 20.74 9.39 6.72
N MET A 60 21.68 10.30 7.10
CA MET A 60 21.96 10.61 8.52
C MET A 60 22.02 12.11 8.81
N ARG A 61 22.19 12.97 7.79
CA ARG A 61 22.55 14.38 8.01
C ARG A 61 21.37 15.32 8.11
N VAL A 62 20.30 15.11 7.35
CA VAL A 62 19.15 16.03 7.29
C VAL A 62 18.12 15.60 8.34
N GLY A 63 18.08 16.32 9.44
CA GLY A 63 17.26 16.00 10.61
C GLY A 63 17.77 14.80 11.42
N PRO A 64 17.04 14.41 12.48
CA PRO A 64 17.44 13.28 13.33
C PRO A 64 17.46 11.99 12.50
N HIS A 65 18.61 11.31 12.44
CA HIS A 65 18.83 10.10 11.65
C HIS A 65 18.39 10.20 10.16
N GLY A 66 18.39 11.41 9.58
CA GLY A 66 18.00 11.63 8.19
C GLY A 66 16.50 11.59 7.93
N LEU A 67 15.66 11.74 8.95
CA LEU A 67 14.19 11.65 8.85
C LEU A 67 13.61 12.73 7.92
N LEU A 68 14.24 13.91 7.87
CA LEU A 68 13.81 15.02 7.02
C LEU A 68 14.35 14.94 5.59
N GLN A 69 15.15 13.92 5.27
CA GLN A 69 15.73 13.78 3.92
C GLN A 69 14.68 13.68 2.81
N PRO A 70 13.59 12.89 2.93
CA PRO A 70 12.58 12.84 1.88
C PRO A 70 11.84 14.18 1.69
N ILE A 71 11.67 14.97 2.76
CA ILE A 71 11.08 16.31 2.67
C ILE A 71 12.03 17.25 1.91
N ALA A 72 13.32 17.19 2.19
CA ALA A 72 14.31 17.96 1.46
C ALA A 72 14.37 17.57 -0.03
N ASP A 73 14.22 16.28 -0.33
CA ASP A 73 14.16 15.77 -1.70
C ASP A 73 12.89 16.25 -2.43
N ALA A 74 11.74 16.27 -1.75
CA ALA A 74 10.50 16.81 -2.29
C ALA A 74 10.59 18.31 -2.58
N LEU A 75 11.13 19.09 -1.65
CA LEU A 75 11.36 20.54 -1.85
C LEU A 75 12.32 20.80 -2.99
N LYS A 76 13.39 20.00 -3.11
CA LYS A 76 14.32 20.10 -4.24
C LYS A 76 13.61 19.88 -5.59
N LEU A 77 12.73 18.89 -5.68
CA LEU A 77 11.98 18.61 -6.91
C LEU A 77 10.94 19.68 -7.23
N LEU A 78 10.35 20.33 -6.22
CA LEU A 78 9.44 21.47 -6.42
C LEU A 78 10.13 22.72 -6.98
N ILE A 79 11.39 22.97 -6.55
CA ILE A 79 12.15 24.16 -6.98
C ILE A 79 12.89 23.89 -8.30
N LYS A 80 13.12 22.61 -8.64
CA LYS A 80 13.84 22.23 -9.85
C LYS A 80 13.09 22.69 -11.09
N GLU A 81 13.81 23.21 -12.08
CA GLU A 81 13.27 23.59 -13.37
C GLU A 81 12.56 22.41 -14.05
N ASP A 82 11.34 22.69 -14.52
CA ASP A 82 10.51 21.73 -15.22
C ASP A 82 10.71 21.86 -16.72
N ILE A 83 11.47 20.93 -17.28
CA ILE A 83 11.85 20.92 -18.69
C ILE A 83 10.84 20.04 -19.44
N MET A 84 10.33 20.55 -20.55
CA MET A 84 9.48 19.82 -21.49
C MET A 84 10.16 19.81 -22.87
N PRO A 85 10.25 18.65 -23.55
CA PRO A 85 10.77 18.57 -24.90
C PRO A 85 9.97 19.45 -25.87
N ALA A 86 10.62 20.07 -26.83
CA ALA A 86 10.00 21.04 -27.74
C ALA A 86 8.92 20.39 -28.64
N GLU A 87 9.07 19.12 -28.98
CA GLU A 87 8.15 18.36 -29.82
C GLU A 87 7.17 17.49 -29.05
N ALA A 88 7.13 17.58 -27.71
CA ALA A 88 6.18 16.88 -26.86
C ALA A 88 4.78 17.50 -27.00
N ASP A 89 3.72 16.69 -26.92
CA ASP A 89 2.34 17.18 -26.81
C ASP A 89 2.09 17.73 -25.40
N PRO A 90 1.93 19.06 -25.19
CA PRO A 90 1.87 19.65 -23.86
C PRO A 90 0.69 19.15 -23.03
N TRP A 91 -0.48 18.97 -23.63
CA TRP A 91 -1.69 18.55 -22.92
C TRP A 91 -1.60 17.11 -22.42
N VAL A 92 -1.18 16.20 -23.30
CA VAL A 92 -1.03 14.80 -22.94
C VAL A 92 0.10 14.61 -21.94
N PHE A 93 1.20 15.36 -22.10
CA PHE A 93 2.35 15.34 -21.22
C PHE A 93 2.01 15.80 -19.78
N TRP A 94 1.09 16.76 -19.63
CA TRP A 94 0.57 17.20 -18.33
C TRP A 94 -0.44 16.23 -17.73
N MET A 95 -1.30 15.66 -18.54
CA MET A 95 -2.38 14.78 -18.08
C MET A 95 -1.86 13.43 -17.60
N ALA A 96 -0.80 12.91 -18.21
CA ALA A 96 -0.28 11.59 -17.90
C ALA A 96 0.05 11.38 -16.40
N PRO A 97 0.90 12.19 -15.74
CA PRO A 97 1.18 12.01 -14.32
C PRO A 97 -0.06 12.23 -13.43
N LEU A 98 -0.98 13.12 -13.82
CA LEU A 98 -2.22 13.36 -13.07
C LEU A 98 -3.13 12.13 -13.08
N ILE A 99 -3.29 11.45 -14.23
CA ILE A 99 -4.10 10.24 -14.32
C ILE A 99 -3.52 9.16 -13.39
N VAL A 100 -2.21 8.93 -13.40
CA VAL A 100 -1.58 7.92 -12.55
C VAL A 100 -1.76 8.24 -11.07
N VAL A 101 -1.62 9.51 -10.66
CA VAL A 101 -1.84 9.92 -9.27
C VAL A 101 -3.30 9.78 -8.87
N ILE A 102 -4.24 10.29 -9.68
CA ILE A 102 -5.67 10.23 -9.36
C ILE A 102 -6.13 8.78 -9.20
N THR A 103 -5.72 7.88 -10.10
CA THR A 103 -6.08 6.46 -9.99
C THR A 103 -5.51 5.82 -8.74
N ALA A 104 -4.23 6.05 -8.41
CA ALA A 104 -3.60 5.51 -7.21
C ALA A 104 -4.29 5.95 -5.91
N PHE A 105 -4.76 7.21 -5.83
CA PHE A 105 -5.46 7.71 -4.65
C PHE A 105 -6.94 7.31 -4.61
N THR A 106 -7.60 7.18 -5.74
CA THR A 106 -9.03 6.84 -5.82
C THR A 106 -9.31 5.43 -5.28
N VAL A 107 -8.38 4.50 -5.38
CA VAL A 107 -8.50 3.14 -4.81
C VAL A 107 -8.77 3.18 -3.30
N PHE A 108 -8.21 4.16 -2.56
CA PHE A 108 -8.40 4.25 -1.11
C PHE A 108 -9.81 4.60 -0.65
N ILE A 109 -10.71 5.00 -1.55
CA ILE A 109 -12.11 5.25 -1.23
C ILE A 109 -12.81 3.97 -0.72
N VAL A 110 -12.44 2.81 -1.25
CA VAL A 110 -13.04 1.51 -0.91
C VAL A 110 -12.22 0.68 0.07
N VAL A 111 -10.99 1.10 0.41
CA VAL A 111 -10.14 0.37 1.35
C VAL A 111 -10.62 0.60 2.78
N PRO A 112 -11.04 -0.44 3.52
CA PRO A 112 -11.47 -0.31 4.90
C PRO A 112 -10.26 -0.39 5.85
N PHE A 113 -10.05 0.64 6.64
CA PHE A 113 -9.04 0.66 7.71
C PHE A 113 -9.55 0.03 9.02
N GLY A 114 -10.85 -0.23 9.11
CA GLY A 114 -11.53 -0.83 10.25
C GLY A 114 -13.01 -1.04 9.96
N PRO A 115 -13.78 -1.67 10.86
CA PRO A 115 -15.20 -1.98 10.65
C PRO A 115 -16.08 -0.73 10.45
N THR A 116 -15.67 0.40 11.04
CA THR A 116 -16.37 1.69 10.95
C THR A 116 -15.51 2.76 10.25
N HIS A 117 -14.30 2.43 9.84
CA HIS A 117 -13.31 3.36 9.29
C HIS A 117 -13.09 3.10 7.79
N ALA A 118 -14.14 3.23 7.00
CA ALA A 118 -14.10 3.25 5.55
C ALA A 118 -14.76 4.54 5.05
N VAL A 119 -14.29 5.06 3.92
CA VAL A 119 -14.92 6.23 3.30
C VAL A 119 -16.30 5.85 2.78
N THR A 120 -16.38 4.72 2.11
CA THR A 120 -17.60 4.18 1.51
C THR A 120 -17.57 2.66 1.53
N ASP A 121 -18.68 2.03 1.91
CA ASP A 121 -18.90 0.60 1.72
C ASP A 121 -19.68 0.37 0.42
N MET A 122 -18.94 0.02 -0.63
CA MET A 122 -19.54 -0.30 -1.93
C MET A 122 -19.78 -1.79 -2.06
N ASN A 123 -21.00 -2.20 -2.43
CA ASN A 123 -21.31 -3.61 -2.70
C ASN A 123 -20.42 -4.25 -3.78
N ILE A 124 -19.85 -3.43 -4.68
CA ILE A 124 -18.96 -3.83 -5.76
C ILE A 124 -17.53 -3.30 -5.54
N GLY A 125 -17.10 -3.12 -4.28
CA GLY A 125 -15.83 -2.49 -3.91
C GLY A 125 -14.61 -3.14 -4.57
N VAL A 126 -14.57 -4.47 -4.64
CA VAL A 126 -13.49 -5.22 -5.32
C VAL A 126 -13.43 -4.91 -6.81
N LEU A 127 -14.57 -4.87 -7.49
CA LEU A 127 -14.62 -4.56 -8.93
C LEU A 127 -14.22 -3.10 -9.21
N PHE A 128 -14.70 -2.17 -8.38
CA PHE A 128 -14.32 -0.75 -8.46
C PHE A 128 -12.81 -0.58 -8.36
N MET A 129 -12.19 -1.24 -7.39
CA MET A 129 -10.76 -1.17 -7.15
C MET A 129 -9.94 -1.68 -8.34
N LEU A 130 -10.28 -2.88 -8.88
CA LEU A 130 -9.59 -3.44 -10.05
C LEU A 130 -9.78 -2.54 -11.28
N GLY A 131 -11.00 -2.01 -11.49
CA GLY A 131 -11.27 -1.12 -12.61
C GLY A 131 -10.57 0.23 -12.53
N VAL A 132 -10.39 0.77 -11.33
CA VAL A 132 -9.64 2.02 -11.13
C VAL A 132 -8.14 1.79 -11.27
N SER A 133 -7.59 0.69 -10.73
CA SER A 133 -6.15 0.40 -10.85
C SER A 133 -5.74 0.23 -12.31
N SER A 134 -6.56 -0.42 -13.15
CA SER A 134 -6.26 -0.60 -14.58
C SER A 134 -6.19 0.71 -15.38
N LEU A 135 -6.86 1.78 -14.92
CA LEU A 135 -6.75 3.09 -15.56
C LEU A 135 -5.35 3.71 -15.44
N SER A 136 -4.53 3.28 -14.48
CA SER A 136 -3.15 3.75 -14.33
C SER A 136 -2.28 3.41 -15.55
N VAL A 137 -2.58 2.30 -16.23
CA VAL A 137 -1.90 1.87 -17.47
C VAL A 137 -2.03 2.94 -18.56
N LEU A 138 -3.19 3.59 -18.68
CA LEU A 138 -3.40 4.67 -19.64
C LEU A 138 -2.45 5.84 -19.39
N GLY A 139 -2.25 6.22 -18.12
CA GLY A 139 -1.32 7.28 -17.76
C GLY A 139 0.14 6.95 -18.13
N VAL A 140 0.57 5.70 -17.96
CA VAL A 140 1.91 5.25 -18.36
C VAL A 140 2.08 5.27 -19.89
N VAL A 141 1.09 4.78 -20.64
CA VAL A 141 1.12 4.81 -22.12
C VAL A 141 1.14 6.25 -22.63
N MET A 142 0.29 7.13 -22.06
CA MET A 142 0.25 8.54 -22.43
C MET A 142 1.57 9.24 -22.13
N ALA A 143 2.24 8.91 -21.03
CA ALA A 143 3.54 9.48 -20.68
C ALA A 143 4.61 9.17 -21.73
N GLY A 144 4.71 7.91 -22.15
CA GLY A 144 5.66 7.52 -23.19
C GLY A 144 5.31 8.09 -24.58
N TRP A 145 4.02 8.14 -24.91
CA TRP A 145 3.56 8.69 -26.18
C TRP A 145 3.81 10.20 -26.28
N ALA A 146 3.43 10.96 -25.25
CA ALA A 146 3.56 12.42 -25.22
C ALA A 146 5.00 12.92 -25.25
N SER A 147 5.96 12.09 -24.82
CA SER A 147 7.39 12.44 -24.82
C SER A 147 8.01 12.57 -26.20
N ASN A 148 7.33 12.09 -27.26
CA ASN A 148 7.81 12.05 -28.65
C ASN A 148 9.25 11.57 -28.82
N SER A 149 9.64 10.56 -28.05
CA SER A 149 10.96 9.96 -28.04
C SER A 149 10.85 8.43 -28.07
N HIS A 150 11.77 7.76 -28.77
CA HIS A 150 11.73 6.30 -28.93
C HIS A 150 11.92 5.54 -27.61
N TYR A 151 12.82 6.01 -26.73
CA TYR A 151 13.10 5.32 -25.46
C TYR A 151 11.91 5.36 -24.49
N PRO A 152 11.29 6.52 -24.21
CA PRO A 152 10.07 6.58 -23.40
C PRO A 152 8.93 5.76 -23.96
N LEU A 153 8.70 5.78 -25.28
CA LEU A 153 7.65 5.00 -25.92
C LEU A 153 7.85 3.50 -25.73
N MET A 154 9.06 3.00 -25.97
CA MET A 154 9.38 1.58 -25.77
C MET A 154 9.28 1.18 -24.28
N GLY A 155 9.69 2.05 -23.36
CA GLY A 155 9.54 1.86 -21.93
C GLY A 155 8.05 1.76 -21.52
N ALA A 156 7.22 2.68 -22.01
CA ALA A 156 5.78 2.68 -21.75
C ALA A 156 5.07 1.43 -22.30
N LEU A 157 5.41 0.99 -23.51
CA LEU A 157 4.83 -0.23 -24.11
C LEU A 157 5.23 -1.49 -23.33
N ARG A 158 6.47 -1.59 -22.87
CA ARG A 158 6.92 -2.72 -22.03
C ARG A 158 6.22 -2.72 -20.67
N SER A 159 6.12 -1.55 -20.02
CA SER A 159 5.45 -1.41 -18.73
C SER A 159 3.97 -1.75 -18.83
N SER A 160 3.26 -1.20 -19.82
CA SER A 160 1.84 -1.46 -20.01
C SER A 160 1.56 -2.93 -20.33
N ALA A 161 2.37 -3.57 -21.17
CA ALA A 161 2.25 -5.00 -21.47
C ALA A 161 2.46 -5.86 -20.21
N GLN A 162 3.38 -5.48 -19.34
CA GLN A 162 3.59 -6.11 -18.04
C GLN A 162 2.35 -5.95 -17.15
N MET A 163 1.91 -4.71 -16.90
CA MET A 163 0.77 -4.42 -16.02
C MET A 163 -0.48 -5.19 -16.46
N VAL A 164 -0.89 -5.09 -17.72
CA VAL A 164 -2.07 -5.80 -18.25
C VAL A 164 -1.95 -7.33 -18.12
N SER A 165 -0.76 -7.89 -18.37
CA SER A 165 -0.56 -9.34 -18.28
C SER A 165 -0.67 -9.85 -16.82
N TYR A 166 -0.16 -9.12 -15.86
CA TYR A 166 -0.21 -9.51 -14.46
C TYR A 166 -1.54 -9.18 -13.79
N GLU A 167 -2.25 -8.16 -14.26
CA GLU A 167 -3.61 -7.83 -13.83
C GLU A 167 -4.58 -9.00 -14.05
N ILE A 168 -4.45 -9.74 -15.15
CA ILE A 168 -5.27 -10.94 -15.41
C ILE A 168 -5.01 -12.01 -14.34
N ALA A 169 -3.75 -12.28 -14.02
CA ALA A 169 -3.41 -13.27 -12.99
C ALA A 169 -3.86 -12.83 -11.59
N MET A 170 -3.73 -11.53 -11.29
CA MET A 170 -4.21 -10.91 -10.06
C MET A 170 -5.73 -11.01 -9.94
N GLY A 171 -6.46 -10.72 -11.01
CA GLY A 171 -7.92 -10.84 -11.08
C GLY A 171 -8.41 -12.26 -10.77
N LEU A 172 -7.75 -13.30 -11.31
CA LEU A 172 -8.07 -14.71 -11.01
C LEU A 172 -7.87 -15.04 -9.52
N ALA A 173 -6.79 -14.56 -8.92
CA ALA A 173 -6.55 -14.71 -7.49
C ALA A 173 -7.64 -14.01 -6.66
N VAL A 174 -7.99 -12.77 -7.02
CA VAL A 174 -9.07 -12.00 -6.37
C VAL A 174 -10.41 -12.70 -6.45
N ILE A 175 -10.78 -13.24 -7.63
CA ILE A 175 -12.02 -14.01 -7.80
C ILE A 175 -12.02 -15.24 -6.89
N SER A 176 -10.87 -15.91 -6.72
CA SER A 176 -10.75 -17.04 -5.79
C SER A 176 -11.02 -16.62 -4.34
N ALA A 177 -10.54 -15.44 -3.90
CA ALA A 177 -10.85 -14.91 -2.58
C ALA A 177 -12.33 -14.55 -2.41
N VAL A 178 -12.94 -13.92 -3.41
CA VAL A 178 -14.37 -13.62 -3.43
C VAL A 178 -15.20 -14.89 -3.37
N LEU A 179 -14.83 -15.93 -4.11
CA LEU A 179 -15.50 -17.22 -4.07
C LEU A 179 -15.45 -17.84 -2.65
N MET A 180 -14.36 -17.67 -1.92
CA MET A 180 -14.26 -18.13 -0.54
C MET A 180 -15.25 -17.45 0.41
N THR A 181 -15.77 -16.26 0.08
CA THR A 181 -16.82 -15.60 0.88
C THR A 181 -18.17 -16.28 0.73
N SER A 182 -18.51 -16.78 -0.45
CA SER A 182 -19.80 -17.47 -0.71
C SER A 182 -19.89 -18.84 -0.01
N LEU A 183 -18.76 -19.39 0.42
CA LEU A 183 -18.66 -20.67 1.11
C LEU A 183 -18.85 -20.53 2.63
N ASN A 184 -19.54 -19.51 3.07
CA ASN A 184 -20.04 -19.30 4.42
C ASN A 184 -21.35 -20.06 4.64
N LYS A 185 -21.72 -20.26 5.92
CA LYS A 185 -23.00 -20.88 6.31
C LYS A 185 -24.22 -20.18 5.71
N ASP A 186 -24.09 -18.90 5.39
CA ASP A 186 -25.17 -18.08 4.81
C ASP A 186 -25.22 -18.15 3.28
N GLY A 187 -24.22 -18.77 2.63
CA GLY A 187 -24.20 -19.02 1.17
C GLY A 187 -24.16 -17.77 0.27
N VAL A 188 -24.00 -16.58 0.84
CA VAL A 188 -24.02 -15.32 0.12
C VAL A 188 -22.62 -14.80 -0.09
N GLY A 189 -22.18 -14.78 -1.34
CA GLY A 189 -20.91 -14.15 -1.73
C GLY A 189 -21.02 -12.62 -1.68
N THR A 190 -19.94 -11.94 -1.34
CA THR A 190 -19.87 -10.49 -1.30
C THR A 190 -18.67 -9.94 -2.05
N LEU A 191 -18.87 -8.83 -2.77
CA LEU A 191 -17.81 -8.05 -3.42
C LEU A 191 -17.45 -6.79 -2.60
N SER A 192 -18.16 -6.55 -1.47
CA SER A 192 -17.80 -5.49 -0.53
C SER A 192 -16.52 -5.84 0.19
N MET A 193 -15.58 -4.87 0.27
CA MET A 193 -14.31 -5.05 0.98
C MET A 193 -14.53 -5.28 2.48
N ILE A 194 -15.50 -4.58 3.09
CA ILE A 194 -15.89 -4.78 4.49
C ILE A 194 -16.50 -6.16 4.67
N GLY A 195 -17.41 -6.55 3.77
CA GLY A 195 -18.07 -7.86 3.82
C GLY A 195 -17.08 -9.03 3.73
N ILE A 196 -16.02 -8.90 2.94
CA ILE A 196 -14.97 -9.94 2.84
C ILE A 196 -14.23 -10.11 4.18
N VAL A 197 -13.88 -9.02 4.86
CA VAL A 197 -13.24 -9.10 6.18
C VAL A 197 -14.20 -9.67 7.23
N GLN A 198 -15.48 -9.27 7.19
CA GLN A 198 -16.52 -9.83 8.07
C GLN A 198 -16.70 -11.33 7.84
N ALA A 199 -16.65 -11.79 6.58
CA ALA A 199 -16.69 -13.21 6.24
C ALA A 199 -15.49 -13.98 6.80
N GLN A 200 -14.28 -13.41 6.80
CA GLN A 200 -13.11 -13.99 7.46
C GLN A 200 -13.27 -13.98 8.99
N GLN A 201 -13.84 -12.92 9.53
CA GLN A 201 -14.09 -12.78 10.97
C GLN A 201 -15.12 -13.80 11.48
N SER A 202 -16.21 -14.03 10.76
CA SER A 202 -17.23 -15.01 11.12
C SER A 202 -16.72 -16.46 11.10
N GLN A 203 -15.70 -16.73 10.26
CA GLN A 203 -15.05 -18.02 10.16
C GLN A 203 -13.83 -18.15 11.07
N HIS A 204 -13.40 -17.09 11.74
CA HIS A 204 -12.17 -17.01 12.55
C HIS A 204 -10.92 -17.47 11.80
N ILE A 205 -10.87 -17.38 10.46
CA ILE A 205 -9.75 -17.82 9.65
C ILE A 205 -9.40 -16.80 8.56
N TRP A 206 -8.12 -16.58 8.33
CA TRP A 206 -7.66 -15.81 7.19
C TRP A 206 -7.80 -16.63 5.90
N PHE A 207 -8.26 -16.02 4.83
CA PHE A 207 -8.44 -16.72 3.56
C PHE A 207 -7.14 -17.26 2.96
N ALA A 208 -5.99 -16.71 3.32
CA ALA A 208 -4.70 -17.29 2.98
C ALA A 208 -4.52 -18.73 3.50
N PHE A 209 -5.19 -19.09 4.59
CA PHE A 209 -5.10 -20.45 5.19
C PHE A 209 -6.38 -21.28 4.99
N LYS A 210 -7.43 -20.67 4.41
CA LYS A 210 -8.66 -21.41 4.10
C LYS A 210 -8.41 -22.39 2.95
N PHE A 211 -8.94 -23.60 3.08
CA PHE A 211 -8.71 -24.70 2.13
C PHE A 211 -7.24 -24.95 1.82
N PHE A 212 -6.40 -24.98 2.85
CA PHE A 212 -4.96 -25.20 2.67
C PHE A 212 -4.70 -26.44 1.75
N PRO A 213 -3.83 -26.31 0.70
CA PRO A 213 -2.94 -25.19 0.39
C PRO A 213 -3.51 -24.15 -0.60
N LEU A 214 -4.78 -24.26 -1.06
CA LEU A 214 -5.34 -23.45 -2.17
C LEU A 214 -5.33 -21.96 -1.85
N GLY A 215 -5.76 -21.55 -0.65
CA GLY A 215 -5.75 -20.17 -0.22
C GLY A 215 -4.33 -19.56 -0.24
N LEU A 216 -3.34 -20.32 0.21
CA LEU A 216 -1.95 -19.89 0.22
C LEU A 216 -1.39 -19.70 -1.20
N ILE A 217 -1.73 -20.62 -2.12
CA ILE A 217 -1.28 -20.53 -3.52
C ILE A 217 -1.93 -19.31 -4.20
N ALA A 218 -3.24 -19.09 -3.96
CA ALA A 218 -3.92 -17.90 -4.50
C ALA A 218 -3.32 -16.59 -3.94
N PHE A 219 -3.03 -16.55 -2.65
CA PHE A 219 -2.31 -15.43 -2.04
C PHE A 219 -0.92 -15.22 -2.64
N PHE A 220 -0.18 -16.30 -2.92
CA PHE A 220 1.13 -16.22 -3.56
C PHE A 220 1.05 -15.68 -4.99
N ILE A 221 0.04 -16.12 -5.79
CA ILE A 221 -0.20 -15.58 -7.14
C ILE A 221 -0.46 -14.08 -7.05
N PHE A 222 -1.33 -13.66 -6.12
CA PHE A 222 -1.60 -12.23 -5.87
C PHE A 222 -0.34 -11.49 -5.46
N ALA A 223 0.46 -12.03 -4.53
CA ALA A 223 1.69 -11.42 -4.04
C ALA A 223 2.73 -11.20 -5.14
N VAL A 224 2.87 -12.13 -6.07
CA VAL A 224 3.76 -11.96 -7.23
C VAL A 224 3.19 -10.93 -8.22
N ALA A 225 1.89 -11.01 -8.50
CA ALA A 225 1.22 -10.09 -9.41
C ALA A 225 1.25 -8.64 -8.90
N MET A 226 1.07 -8.41 -7.59
CA MET A 226 1.11 -7.08 -7.01
C MET A 226 2.48 -6.40 -7.15
N VAL A 227 3.59 -7.16 -7.03
CA VAL A 227 4.93 -6.61 -7.23
C VAL A 227 5.17 -6.27 -8.70
N ALA A 228 4.65 -7.08 -9.61
CA ALA A 228 4.77 -6.84 -11.04
C ALA A 228 3.90 -5.65 -11.51
N GLU A 229 2.70 -5.48 -10.96
CA GLU A 229 1.81 -4.36 -11.28
C GLU A 229 2.38 -3.01 -10.85
N THR A 230 3.05 -2.96 -9.70
CA THR A 230 3.70 -1.75 -9.20
C THR A 230 5.08 -1.49 -9.83
N ASN A 231 5.48 -2.25 -10.86
CA ASN A 231 6.76 -2.11 -11.55
C ASN A 231 7.99 -2.09 -10.62
N ARG A 232 7.93 -2.78 -9.48
CA ARG A 232 9.04 -2.85 -8.52
C ARG A 232 9.95 -4.05 -8.74
N ALA A 233 11.22 -3.92 -8.37
CA ALA A 233 12.17 -5.03 -8.44
C ALA A 233 11.63 -6.26 -7.68
N PRO A 234 11.70 -7.48 -8.30
CA PRO A 234 12.51 -7.86 -9.46
C PRO A 234 11.88 -7.59 -10.85
N PHE A 235 10.66 -7.03 -10.92
CA PHE A 235 9.90 -6.78 -12.16
C PHE A 235 10.00 -5.32 -12.63
N ASP A 236 11.06 -4.62 -12.27
CA ASP A 236 11.35 -3.22 -12.58
C ASP A 236 11.97 -3.07 -14.00
N LEU A 237 11.14 -3.32 -15.01
CA LEU A 237 11.54 -3.18 -16.41
C LEU A 237 11.46 -1.74 -16.93
N PRO A 238 10.51 -0.90 -16.47
CA PRO A 238 10.41 0.48 -16.95
C PRO A 238 11.61 1.33 -16.55
N GLU A 239 12.15 1.09 -15.35
CA GLU A 239 13.32 1.81 -14.81
C GLU A 239 14.65 1.14 -15.16
N ALA A 240 14.71 0.23 -16.14
CA ALA A 240 15.93 -0.46 -16.52
C ALA A 240 16.96 0.52 -17.08
N GLU A 241 17.71 1.18 -16.19
CA GLU A 241 18.74 2.17 -16.52
C GLU A 241 19.76 1.67 -17.55
N SER A 242 20.05 0.37 -17.53
CA SER A 242 20.98 -0.28 -18.44
C SER A 242 20.44 -0.48 -19.86
N GLU A 243 19.11 -0.48 -20.06
CA GLU A 243 18.46 -0.76 -21.36
C GLU A 243 17.77 0.46 -21.96
N LEU A 244 17.02 1.22 -21.15
CA LEU A 244 16.11 2.27 -21.60
C LEU A 244 16.30 3.62 -20.85
N THR A 245 17.43 3.84 -20.23
CA THR A 245 17.77 5.02 -19.41
C THR A 245 16.90 5.16 -18.17
N ALA A 246 15.65 5.63 -18.30
CA ALA A 246 14.66 5.74 -17.21
C ALA A 246 13.24 5.37 -17.69
N GLY A 247 13.13 4.65 -18.81
CA GLY A 247 11.85 4.19 -19.34
C GLY A 247 10.88 5.31 -19.70
N PHE A 248 9.59 5.15 -19.34
CA PHE A 248 8.53 6.09 -19.73
C PHE A 248 8.66 7.49 -19.13
N HIS A 249 9.40 7.65 -18.03
CA HIS A 249 9.58 8.94 -17.35
C HIS A 249 10.94 9.61 -17.65
N THR A 250 11.65 9.16 -18.69
CA THR A 250 12.98 9.70 -19.08
C THR A 250 12.95 11.20 -19.34
N GLU A 251 11.91 11.70 -20.01
CA GLU A 251 11.78 13.11 -20.37
C GLU A 251 11.11 13.94 -19.26
N TYR A 252 10.59 13.32 -18.23
CA TYR A 252 9.94 14.01 -17.11
C TYR A 252 10.98 14.50 -16.10
N SER A 253 10.83 15.75 -15.66
CA SER A 253 11.73 16.40 -14.70
C SER A 253 10.95 17.10 -13.58
N GLY A 254 11.66 17.55 -12.55
CA GLY A 254 11.11 18.37 -11.48
C GLY A 254 9.89 17.77 -10.80
N PHE A 255 8.85 18.58 -10.66
CA PHE A 255 7.62 18.19 -9.97
C PHE A 255 6.83 17.08 -10.69
N ARG A 256 6.82 17.08 -12.02
CA ARG A 256 6.10 16.05 -12.80
C ARG A 256 6.67 14.65 -12.57
N TRP A 257 7.97 14.52 -12.51
CA TRP A 257 8.62 13.26 -12.15
C TRP A 257 8.23 12.82 -10.75
N SER A 258 8.16 13.75 -9.78
CA SER A 258 7.78 13.44 -8.42
C SER A 258 6.34 12.92 -8.29
N LEU A 259 5.43 13.33 -9.20
CA LEU A 259 4.06 12.82 -9.24
C LEU A 259 4.02 11.31 -9.60
N PHE A 260 4.80 10.86 -10.58
CA PHE A 260 4.90 9.43 -10.88
C PHE A 260 5.43 8.64 -9.69
N PHE A 261 6.46 9.16 -9.05
CA PHE A 261 7.04 8.53 -7.86
C PHE A 261 6.05 8.46 -6.68
N LEU A 262 5.29 9.54 -6.45
CA LEU A 262 4.22 9.57 -5.46
C LEU A 262 3.13 8.53 -5.77
N ALA A 263 2.71 8.44 -7.03
CA ALA A 263 1.71 7.50 -7.49
C ALA A 263 2.17 6.04 -7.32
N GLU A 264 3.42 5.74 -7.66
CA GLU A 264 4.00 4.41 -7.52
C GLU A 264 3.98 3.93 -6.06
N TYR A 265 4.47 4.74 -5.11
CA TYR A 265 4.41 4.37 -3.69
C TYR A 265 2.98 4.29 -3.16
N SER A 266 2.09 5.17 -3.62
CA SER A 266 0.67 5.10 -3.26
C SER A 266 0.02 3.83 -3.81
N ALA A 267 0.33 3.42 -5.03
CA ALA A 267 -0.13 2.17 -5.61
C ALA A 267 0.38 0.95 -4.83
N MET A 268 1.67 0.95 -4.41
CA MET A 268 2.21 -0.12 -3.55
C MET A 268 1.43 -0.24 -2.24
N ILE A 269 1.11 0.88 -1.58
CA ILE A 269 0.31 0.87 -0.34
C ILE A 269 -1.11 0.38 -0.65
N ALA A 270 -1.72 0.82 -1.75
CA ALA A 270 -3.06 0.41 -2.17
C ALA A 270 -3.13 -1.10 -2.39
N VAL A 271 -2.28 -1.67 -3.23
CA VAL A 271 -2.29 -3.11 -3.54
C VAL A 271 -1.93 -3.95 -2.30
N SER A 272 -1.03 -3.46 -1.42
CA SER A 272 -0.76 -4.08 -0.12
C SER A 272 -2.00 -4.07 0.79
N SER A 273 -2.75 -2.98 0.81
CA SER A 273 -4.00 -2.87 1.57
C SER A 273 -5.05 -3.86 1.08
N ILE A 274 -5.10 -4.07 -0.22
CA ILE A 274 -5.97 -5.07 -0.87
C ILE A 274 -5.55 -6.49 -0.47
N ALA A 275 -4.25 -6.81 -0.55
CA ALA A 275 -3.73 -8.10 -0.10
C ALA A 275 -4.11 -8.40 1.35
N VAL A 276 -4.01 -7.39 2.21
CA VAL A 276 -4.37 -7.49 3.63
C VAL A 276 -5.87 -7.72 3.82
N THR A 277 -6.73 -7.00 3.10
CA THR A 277 -8.19 -7.17 3.18
C THR A 277 -8.67 -8.50 2.66
N LEU A 278 -8.18 -8.93 1.50
CA LEU A 278 -8.65 -10.15 0.85
C LEU A 278 -8.11 -11.43 1.51
N TRP A 279 -6.86 -11.43 1.96
CA TRP A 279 -6.15 -12.65 2.34
C TRP A 279 -5.76 -12.73 3.81
N LEU A 280 -5.40 -11.60 4.43
CA LEU A 280 -4.85 -11.55 5.79
C LEU A 280 -5.83 -11.03 6.84
N GLY A 281 -7.12 -11.03 6.54
CA GLY A 281 -8.16 -10.68 7.50
C GLY A 281 -8.30 -9.19 7.81
N GLY A 282 -7.84 -8.29 6.94
CA GLY A 282 -8.01 -6.84 7.12
C GLY A 282 -7.54 -6.36 8.50
N TRP A 283 -8.47 -5.83 9.28
CA TRP A 283 -8.23 -5.33 10.64
C TRP A 283 -8.22 -6.40 11.74
N MET A 284 -8.51 -7.69 11.40
CA MET A 284 -8.49 -8.76 12.39
C MET A 284 -7.12 -8.95 13.01
N ARG A 285 -7.08 -9.35 14.28
CA ARG A 285 -5.84 -9.77 14.95
C ARG A 285 -5.18 -10.98 14.27
N PRO A 286 -3.87 -11.18 14.42
CA PRO A 286 -3.20 -12.38 13.92
C PRO A 286 -3.70 -13.65 14.59
N PHE A 287 -3.80 -14.75 13.82
CA PHE A 287 -4.11 -16.09 14.28
C PHE A 287 -5.38 -16.20 15.15
N PRO A 288 -6.54 -15.74 14.69
CA PRO A 288 -7.77 -15.69 15.49
C PRO A 288 -8.23 -17.09 15.94
N ASN A 289 -7.95 -18.13 15.16
CA ASN A 289 -8.35 -19.51 15.44
C ASN A 289 -7.42 -20.26 16.41
N ALA A 290 -6.12 -19.97 16.35
CA ALA A 290 -5.12 -20.71 17.15
C ALA A 290 -5.00 -20.14 18.57
N LEU A 291 -5.35 -18.87 18.76
CA LEU A 291 -5.19 -18.12 20.00
C LEU A 291 -6.55 -17.51 20.40
N ASP A 292 -7.57 -18.35 20.59
CA ASP A 292 -8.90 -17.89 20.99
C ASP A 292 -9.01 -17.80 22.52
N GLY A 293 -9.77 -16.80 23.01
CA GLY A 293 -10.05 -16.59 24.44
C GLY A 293 -9.78 -15.15 24.91
N GLU A 294 -10.49 -14.75 25.99
CA GLU A 294 -10.44 -13.40 26.58
C GLU A 294 -9.01 -12.95 26.94
N THR A 295 -8.18 -13.88 27.41
CA THR A 295 -6.79 -13.58 27.78
C THR A 295 -5.94 -13.17 26.58
N TRP A 296 -6.12 -13.87 25.44
CA TRP A 296 -5.42 -13.53 24.20
C TRP A 296 -5.97 -12.24 23.58
N ASP A 297 -7.27 -12.01 23.66
CA ASP A 297 -7.88 -10.75 23.22
C ASP A 297 -7.29 -9.56 23.98
N LEU A 298 -7.12 -9.70 25.30
CA LEU A 298 -6.45 -8.68 26.11
C LEU A 298 -4.99 -8.50 25.69
N VAL A 299 -4.23 -9.58 25.50
CA VAL A 299 -2.82 -9.51 25.09
C VAL A 299 -2.69 -8.78 23.76
N PHE A 300 -3.46 -9.18 22.73
CA PHE A 300 -3.41 -8.55 21.41
C PHE A 300 -3.90 -7.10 21.42
N SER A 301 -4.81 -6.73 22.30
CA SER A 301 -5.25 -5.35 22.46
C SER A 301 -4.20 -4.44 23.10
N LEU A 302 -3.27 -4.99 23.89
CA LEU A 302 -2.16 -4.26 24.49
C LEU A 302 -0.97 -4.08 23.53
N VAL A 303 -0.86 -4.91 22.49
CA VAL A 303 0.28 -4.87 21.53
C VAL A 303 0.49 -3.48 20.93
N PRO A 304 -0.54 -2.71 20.48
CA PRO A 304 -0.34 -1.36 19.98
C PRO A 304 0.41 -0.45 20.96
N GLY A 305 -0.04 -0.39 22.22
CA GLY A 305 0.61 0.39 23.27
C GLY A 305 2.05 -0.06 23.53
N LEU A 306 2.29 -1.37 23.59
CA LEU A 306 3.62 -1.94 23.79
C LEU A 306 4.57 -1.65 22.63
N THR A 307 4.09 -1.67 21.39
CA THR A 307 4.93 -1.33 20.22
C THR A 307 5.36 0.12 20.22
N PHE A 308 4.45 1.06 20.51
CA PHE A 308 4.80 2.47 20.63
C PHE A 308 5.73 2.72 21.82
N LEU A 309 5.55 2.03 22.95
CA LEU A 309 6.45 2.10 24.09
C LEU A 309 7.86 1.59 23.74
N PHE A 310 7.95 0.48 23.01
CA PHE A 310 9.22 -0.08 22.54
C PHE A 310 9.93 0.87 21.57
N LEU A 311 9.22 1.47 20.63
CA LEU A 311 9.78 2.49 19.74
C LEU A 311 10.24 3.74 20.50
N ALA A 312 9.49 4.18 21.51
CA ALA A 312 9.91 5.27 22.40
C ALA A 312 11.20 4.90 23.16
N ALA A 313 11.31 3.70 23.70
CA ALA A 313 12.51 3.22 24.38
C ALA A 313 13.74 3.21 23.46
N ILE A 314 13.59 2.74 22.22
CA ILE A 314 14.66 2.76 21.20
C ILE A 314 15.08 4.21 20.90
N THR A 315 14.13 5.13 20.74
CA THR A 315 14.44 6.54 20.46
C THR A 315 15.16 7.20 21.62
N PHE A 316 14.75 6.97 22.86
CA PHE A 316 15.45 7.47 24.05
C PHE A 316 16.84 6.85 24.20
N TYR A 317 16.99 5.55 23.95
CA TYR A 317 18.30 4.90 23.95
C TYR A 317 19.24 5.49 22.90
N SER A 318 18.74 5.73 21.69
CA SER A 318 19.51 6.38 20.62
C SER A 318 19.90 7.81 20.99
N THR A 319 19.00 8.56 21.63
CA THR A 319 19.24 9.91 22.11
C THR A 319 20.33 9.94 23.18
N ALA A 320 20.31 8.98 24.11
CA ALA A 320 21.31 8.87 25.20
C ALA A 320 22.73 8.55 24.69
N ARG A 321 22.84 7.86 23.55
CA ARG A 321 24.12 7.51 22.90
C ARG A 321 24.67 8.55 21.93
N MET A 322 23.93 9.63 21.67
CA MET A 322 24.43 10.69 20.80
C MET A 322 25.62 11.42 21.40
N PRO A 323 26.65 11.75 20.59
CA PRO A 323 27.79 12.54 21.06
C PRO A 323 27.32 13.89 21.60
N LYS A 324 27.87 14.29 22.77
CA LYS A 324 27.59 15.58 23.43
C LYS A 324 28.31 16.75 22.75
N HIS A 325 28.18 16.90 21.44
CA HIS A 325 28.77 17.99 20.66
C HIS A 325 27.67 19.00 20.26
N PRO A 326 27.94 20.32 20.25
CA PRO A 326 26.94 21.34 19.92
C PRO A 326 26.20 21.11 18.61
N TYR A 327 26.88 20.56 17.61
CA TYR A 327 26.30 20.20 16.31
C TYR A 327 25.14 19.20 16.43
N PHE A 328 25.22 18.25 17.37
CA PHE A 328 24.17 17.24 17.58
C PHE A 328 23.05 17.67 18.53
N LYS A 329 23.16 18.86 19.15
CA LYS A 329 22.19 19.33 20.16
C LYS A 329 20.76 19.38 19.60
N ILE A 330 20.58 19.93 18.40
CA ILE A 330 19.26 20.02 17.76
C ILE A 330 18.72 18.62 17.43
N GLN A 331 19.57 17.72 16.96
CA GLN A 331 19.17 16.34 16.66
C GLN A 331 18.79 15.59 17.93
N THR A 332 19.52 15.77 19.02
CA THR A 332 19.24 15.15 20.32
C THR A 332 17.90 15.63 20.88
N ILE A 333 17.62 16.94 20.81
CA ILE A 333 16.33 17.51 21.23
C ILE A 333 15.20 17.00 20.36
N GLY A 334 15.38 16.98 19.03
CA GLY A 334 14.36 16.49 18.09
C GLY A 334 14.04 15.01 18.30
N LEU A 335 15.06 14.17 18.49
CA LEU A 335 14.86 12.74 18.71
C LEU A 335 14.23 12.47 20.08
N GLY A 336 14.68 13.20 21.13
CA GLY A 336 14.09 13.12 22.46
C GLY A 336 12.62 13.57 22.49
N GLY A 337 12.29 14.66 21.77
CA GLY A 337 10.92 15.12 21.59
C GLY A 337 10.05 14.10 20.84
N PHE A 338 10.58 13.49 19.77
CA PHE A 338 9.89 12.42 19.05
C PHE A 338 9.64 11.19 19.94
N GLY A 339 10.63 10.78 20.75
CA GLY A 339 10.48 9.72 21.72
C GLY A 339 9.42 10.03 22.79
N ALA A 340 9.34 11.28 23.25
CA ALA A 340 8.31 11.71 24.19
C ALA A 340 6.90 11.66 23.57
N VAL A 341 6.75 12.04 22.32
CA VAL A 341 5.47 11.92 21.58
C VAL A 341 5.07 10.46 21.45
N LEU A 342 5.98 9.56 21.09
CA LEU A 342 5.71 8.13 21.01
C LEU A 342 5.30 7.54 22.36
N ALA A 343 5.97 7.96 23.46
CA ALA A 343 5.61 7.53 24.80
C ALA A 343 4.23 8.04 25.23
N LEU A 344 3.88 9.28 24.86
CA LEU A 344 2.55 9.84 25.11
C LEU A 344 1.47 9.04 24.35
N ILE A 345 1.69 8.74 23.07
CA ILE A 345 0.79 7.91 22.27
C ILE A 345 0.63 6.53 22.92
N ALA A 346 1.74 5.91 23.38
CA ALA A 346 1.68 4.63 24.06
C ALA A 346 0.79 4.67 25.31
N VAL A 347 0.94 5.71 26.14
CA VAL A 347 0.11 5.89 27.36
C VAL A 347 -1.37 6.04 26.98
N ILE A 348 -1.68 6.84 25.97
CA ILE A 348 -3.07 7.03 25.49
C ILE A 348 -3.66 5.71 24.99
N LEU A 349 -2.87 4.86 24.33
CA LEU A 349 -3.30 3.56 23.82
C LEU A 349 -3.55 2.51 24.91
N PHE A 350 -3.08 2.73 26.14
CA PHE A 350 -3.44 1.86 27.28
C PHE A 350 -4.83 2.19 27.87
N ILE A 351 -5.43 3.33 27.51
CA ILE A 351 -6.78 3.69 27.95
C ILE A 351 -7.80 2.82 27.18
N PRO A 352 -8.63 2.00 27.88
CA PRO A 352 -9.52 1.02 27.22
C PRO A 352 -10.37 1.56 26.07
N PRO A 353 -11.12 2.67 26.20
CA PRO A 353 -11.99 3.16 25.12
C PRO A 353 -11.21 3.64 23.88
N VAL A 354 -9.95 4.05 24.03
CA VAL A 354 -9.09 4.45 22.91
C VAL A 354 -8.47 3.21 22.27
N ARG A 355 -7.98 2.32 23.11
CA ARG A 355 -7.37 1.05 22.70
C ARG A 355 -8.28 0.26 21.80
N ASP A 356 -9.53 0.06 22.20
CA ASP A 356 -10.49 -0.78 21.49
C ASP A 356 -10.88 -0.22 20.12
N ARG A 357 -10.77 1.10 19.91
CA ARG A 357 -10.99 1.76 18.61
C ARG A 357 -9.79 1.78 17.70
N VAL A 358 -8.58 1.88 18.29
CA VAL A 358 -7.34 2.05 17.52
C VAL A 358 -6.73 0.70 17.15
N GLN A 359 -7.03 -0.38 17.89
CA GLN A 359 -6.46 -1.69 17.62
C GLN A 359 -6.71 -2.18 16.20
N ASP A 360 -7.90 -1.93 15.64
CA ASP A 360 -8.27 -2.36 14.29
C ASP A 360 -7.41 -1.66 13.23
N ILE A 361 -7.27 -0.34 13.34
CA ILE A 361 -6.42 0.46 12.46
C ILE A 361 -4.95 0.03 12.61
N PHE A 362 -4.53 -0.27 13.83
CA PHE A 362 -3.15 -0.73 14.10
C PHE A 362 -2.87 -2.06 13.42
N TRP A 363 -3.73 -3.08 13.58
CA TRP A 363 -3.50 -4.39 12.98
C TRP A 363 -3.53 -4.34 11.45
N PHE A 364 -4.45 -3.55 10.89
CA PHE A 364 -4.47 -3.29 9.46
C PHE A 364 -3.16 -2.66 8.98
N SER A 365 -2.78 -1.54 9.60
CA SER A 365 -1.57 -0.80 9.22
C SER A 365 -0.29 -1.61 9.44
N ALA A 366 -0.21 -2.44 10.48
CA ALA A 366 0.93 -3.30 10.75
C ALA A 366 1.12 -4.36 9.64
N LYS A 367 0.03 -4.98 9.15
CA LYS A 367 0.08 -5.94 8.05
C LYS A 367 0.44 -5.26 6.71
N VAL A 368 -0.09 -4.06 6.45
CA VAL A 368 0.31 -3.26 5.28
C VAL A 368 1.79 -2.90 5.38
N ALA A 369 2.27 -2.44 6.53
CA ALA A 369 3.68 -2.12 6.76
C ALA A 369 4.59 -3.35 6.58
N PHE A 370 4.13 -4.53 6.99
CA PHE A 370 4.83 -5.79 6.75
C PHE A 370 4.92 -6.10 5.24
N SER A 371 3.83 -5.94 4.49
CA SER A 371 3.83 -6.12 3.04
C SER A 371 4.78 -5.13 2.36
N MET A 372 4.78 -3.87 2.79
CA MET A 372 5.70 -2.86 2.29
C MET A 372 7.18 -3.18 2.62
N TYR A 373 7.44 -3.76 3.80
CA TYR A 373 8.77 -4.24 4.16
C TYR A 373 9.23 -5.36 3.21
N MET A 374 8.32 -6.27 2.81
CA MET A 374 8.63 -7.32 1.84
C MET A 374 9.03 -6.74 0.47
N TYR A 375 8.39 -5.67 -0.01
CA TYR A 375 8.82 -4.97 -1.23
C TYR A 375 10.26 -4.49 -1.14
N ILE A 376 10.65 -3.89 -0.01
CA ILE A 376 12.02 -3.42 0.20
C ILE A 376 12.98 -4.60 0.22
N TRP A 377 12.60 -5.70 0.86
CA TRP A 377 13.42 -6.89 0.96
C TRP A 377 13.64 -7.54 -0.42
N TYR A 378 12.56 -7.66 -1.22
CA TYR A 378 12.66 -8.17 -2.59
C TYR A 378 13.59 -7.32 -3.45
N ARG A 379 13.49 -6.00 -3.36
CA ARG A 379 14.38 -5.07 -4.06
C ARG A 379 15.85 -5.25 -3.66
N GLY A 380 16.12 -5.58 -2.42
CA GLY A 380 17.50 -5.76 -1.91
C GLY A 380 18.10 -7.13 -2.19
N THR A 381 17.30 -8.15 -2.52
CA THR A 381 17.73 -9.55 -2.59
C THR A 381 17.63 -10.17 -3.98
N PHE A 382 16.60 -9.85 -4.74
CA PHE A 382 16.37 -10.48 -6.04
C PHE A 382 17.03 -9.70 -7.18
N PRO A 383 17.65 -10.41 -8.16
CA PRO A 383 18.09 -9.80 -9.40
C PRO A 383 16.88 -9.43 -10.27
N ARG A 384 17.08 -8.50 -11.19
CA ARG A 384 16.06 -8.06 -12.15
C ARG A 384 15.83 -9.13 -13.23
N TYR A 385 14.55 -9.38 -13.58
CA TYR A 385 14.19 -10.27 -14.69
C TYR A 385 14.31 -9.56 -16.05
N ARG A 386 14.50 -10.35 -17.11
CA ARG A 386 14.37 -9.87 -18.49
C ARG A 386 12.88 -9.89 -18.90
N PHE A 387 12.52 -9.06 -19.89
CA PHE A 387 11.14 -8.96 -20.37
C PHE A 387 10.53 -10.30 -20.82
N ASP A 388 11.30 -11.11 -21.57
CA ASP A 388 10.86 -12.42 -22.03
C ASP A 388 10.65 -13.42 -20.89
N GLN A 389 11.48 -13.40 -19.86
CA GLN A 389 11.33 -14.23 -18.66
C GLN A 389 10.10 -13.83 -17.86
N LEU A 390 9.91 -12.52 -17.68
CA LEU A 390 8.75 -11.96 -16.98
C LEU A 390 7.45 -12.34 -17.66
N MET A 391 7.35 -12.17 -18.99
CA MET A 391 6.15 -12.57 -19.75
C MET A 391 5.91 -14.08 -19.70
N LYS A 392 6.96 -14.91 -19.68
CA LYS A 392 6.82 -16.37 -19.50
C LYS A 392 6.25 -16.72 -18.13
N VAL A 393 6.67 -16.05 -17.05
CA VAL A 393 6.14 -16.28 -15.71
C VAL A 393 4.65 -15.91 -15.65
N GLY A 394 4.25 -14.76 -16.18
CA GLY A 394 2.85 -14.33 -16.20
C GLY A 394 1.95 -15.30 -16.95
N TRP A 395 2.27 -15.57 -18.23
CA TRP A 395 1.39 -16.35 -19.12
C TRP A 395 1.50 -17.87 -18.96
N LYS A 396 2.68 -18.41 -18.70
CA LYS A 396 2.90 -19.87 -18.64
C LYS A 396 2.85 -20.46 -17.24
N VAL A 397 2.98 -19.65 -16.20
CA VAL A 397 2.99 -20.12 -14.82
C VAL A 397 1.80 -19.55 -14.04
N LEU A 398 1.71 -18.24 -13.88
CA LEU A 398 0.72 -17.63 -13.00
C LEU A 398 -0.72 -17.77 -13.53
N LEU A 399 -0.93 -17.57 -14.82
CA LEU A 399 -2.26 -17.66 -15.40
C LEU A 399 -2.83 -19.08 -15.35
N PRO A 400 -2.15 -20.15 -15.81
CA PRO A 400 -2.66 -21.53 -15.66
C PRO A 400 -2.84 -21.94 -14.20
N LEU A 401 -1.92 -21.53 -13.34
CA LEU A 401 -2.00 -21.83 -11.91
C LEU A 401 -3.18 -21.09 -11.27
N GLY A 402 -3.45 -19.84 -11.67
CA GLY A 402 -4.61 -19.06 -11.21
C GLY A 402 -5.94 -19.70 -11.63
N ILE A 403 -6.06 -20.17 -12.88
CA ILE A 403 -7.24 -20.91 -13.36
C ILE A 403 -7.40 -22.22 -12.56
N GLY A 404 -6.33 -22.95 -12.36
CA GLY A 404 -6.35 -24.20 -11.57
C GLY A 404 -6.82 -23.98 -10.14
N VAL A 405 -6.28 -22.97 -9.46
CA VAL A 405 -6.69 -22.61 -8.09
C VAL A 405 -8.16 -22.19 -8.05
N LEU A 406 -8.63 -21.39 -9.00
CA LEU A 406 -10.02 -20.95 -9.07
C LEU A 406 -10.97 -22.17 -9.19
N VAL A 407 -10.71 -23.08 -10.12
CA VAL A 407 -11.51 -24.29 -10.30
C VAL A 407 -11.50 -25.19 -9.06
N LEU A 408 -10.32 -25.41 -8.49
CA LEU A 408 -10.19 -26.24 -7.28
C LEU A 408 -10.88 -25.60 -6.07
N THR A 409 -10.83 -24.28 -5.95
CA THR A 409 -11.55 -23.55 -4.89
C THR A 409 -13.05 -23.68 -5.06
N ALA A 410 -13.57 -23.61 -6.30
CA ALA A 410 -14.99 -23.82 -6.58
C ALA A 410 -15.43 -25.25 -6.24
N VAL A 411 -14.63 -26.25 -6.62
CA VAL A 411 -14.92 -27.67 -6.28
C VAL A 411 -14.86 -27.90 -4.76
N ALA A 412 -13.84 -27.36 -4.09
CA ALA A 412 -13.73 -27.45 -2.63
C ALA A 412 -14.97 -26.87 -1.93
N GLY A 413 -15.54 -25.78 -2.45
CA GLY A 413 -16.75 -25.19 -1.91
C GLY A 413 -18.04 -25.98 -2.14
N ILE A 414 -18.06 -26.88 -3.10
CA ILE A 414 -19.20 -27.79 -3.32
C ILE A 414 -19.09 -29.03 -2.40
N VAL A 415 -17.86 -29.44 -2.08
CA VAL A 415 -17.59 -30.68 -1.30
C VAL A 415 -17.62 -30.41 0.19
N PHE A 416 -17.16 -29.26 0.66
CA PHE A 416 -17.05 -28.87 2.06
C PHE A 416 -18.03 -27.75 2.41
#